data_26f993d96f25c59088f7403354da69c0
#
_entry.id   26f993d96f25c59088f7403354da69c0
#
_cell.length_a   1.000
_cell.length_b   1.000
_cell.length_c   1.000
_cell.angle_alpha   90.00
_cell.angle_beta   90.00
_cell.angle_gamma   90.00
#
_symmetry.space_group_name_H-M   'P 1'
#
loop_
_entity.id
_entity.type
_entity.pdbx_description
1 polymer ?
#
loop_
_entity_poly.entity_id
_entity_poly.type
_entity_poly.pdbx_seq_one_letter_code
_entity_poly.pdbx_strand_id
1 'polypeptide(L)'
;QPLDKTSNHNTLASPSWSTIGFQGKDPTTDFRGMALLGLFQLVHFSCSRHSATTLRLSQAPKEGPEVKFFPFACAGIQITHLVLTLARERLLGFVVGQGHRHPPWSDGKEHQMARDAQAHMKTVVNQMKGVQDSNDKDLIWDSVLLLNDVYSEIFILLGEEWEKENPPDVMSFGPIFKKVELKIRAQLSAVVEHEGK
;
A
#
# COMPACT_ATOMS: atom_id res chain seq x y z
N GLN A 1 9.19 46.61 14.65
CA GLN A 1 9.95 45.35 14.46
C GLN A 1 9.24 44.52 13.42
N PRO A 2 9.91 44.05 12.37
CA PRO A 2 9.28 43.18 11.39
C PRO A 2 9.12 41.79 12.00
N LEU A 3 7.89 41.24 11.89
CA LEU A 3 7.55 39.87 12.24
C LEU A 3 8.39 38.91 11.40
N ASP A 4 9.20 38.12 12.07
CA ASP A 4 10.04 37.08 11.49
C ASP A 4 9.13 35.98 10.90
N LYS A 5 9.07 35.89 9.55
CA LYS A 5 8.22 34.96 8.78
C LYS A 5 8.92 33.63 8.52
N THR A 6 9.86 33.21 9.32
CA THR A 6 10.68 31.99 9.07
C THR A 6 10.46 30.82 10.02
N SER A 7 9.24 30.64 10.55
CA SER A 7 8.92 29.38 11.23
C SER A 7 7.85 28.59 10.46
N ASN A 8 8.14 28.17 9.24
CA ASN A 8 7.50 27.02 8.64
C ASN A 8 8.03 25.75 9.35
N HIS A 9 7.59 25.55 10.59
CA HIS A 9 7.77 24.27 11.23
C HIS A 9 6.94 23.26 10.44
N ASN A 10 7.60 22.40 9.68
CA ASN A 10 7.01 21.23 9.09
C ASN A 10 6.52 20.34 10.27
N THR A 11 5.27 20.54 10.68
CA THR A 11 4.65 19.90 11.85
C THR A 11 4.55 18.38 11.72
N LEU A 12 4.83 17.84 10.51
CA LEU A 12 4.81 16.41 10.22
C LEU A 12 6.17 15.73 10.45
N ALA A 13 7.26 16.48 10.57
CA ALA A 13 8.57 15.90 10.78
C ALA A 13 8.71 15.29 12.18
N SER A 14 9.03 13.99 12.28
CA SER A 14 9.25 13.27 13.53
C SER A 14 10.26 12.14 13.34
N PRO A 15 11.18 11.93 14.32
CA PRO A 15 12.05 10.76 14.32
C PRO A 15 11.28 9.42 14.33
N SER A 16 10.04 9.42 14.83
CA SER A 16 9.20 8.21 14.93
C SER A 16 8.82 7.63 13.57
N TRP A 17 8.87 8.40 12.49
CA TRP A 17 8.58 7.88 11.16
C TRP A 17 9.58 6.82 10.70
N SER A 18 10.84 6.96 11.06
CA SER A 18 11.86 5.95 10.72
C SER A 18 11.63 4.62 11.42
N THR A 19 10.97 4.60 12.59
CA THR A 19 10.69 3.36 13.32
C THR A 19 9.66 2.46 12.63
N ILE A 20 8.87 3.01 11.73
CA ILE A 20 7.91 2.26 10.93
C ILE A 20 8.32 2.14 9.45
N GLY A 21 9.58 2.44 9.15
CA GLY A 21 10.18 2.17 7.86
C GLY A 21 10.10 3.27 6.82
N PHE A 22 9.85 4.53 7.21
CA PHE A 22 10.15 5.68 6.35
C PHE A 22 11.65 5.95 6.30
N GLN A 23 12.14 6.50 5.18
CA GLN A 23 13.57 6.77 4.98
C GLN A 23 14.10 7.92 5.83
N GLY A 24 13.21 8.82 6.28
CA GLY A 24 13.59 10.01 7.01
C GLY A 24 12.58 10.44 8.08
N LYS A 25 12.82 11.64 8.60
CA LYS A 25 11.94 12.26 9.60
C LYS A 25 10.69 12.90 9.00
N ASP A 26 10.67 13.10 7.68
CA ASP A 26 9.56 13.68 6.93
C ASP A 26 8.99 12.63 5.97
N PRO A 27 7.83 12.02 6.27
CA PRO A 27 7.24 10.97 5.46
C PRO A 27 6.81 11.47 4.08
N THR A 28 6.59 12.76 3.90
CA THR A 28 6.14 13.33 2.62
C THR A 28 7.16 13.14 1.51
N THR A 29 8.45 13.00 1.87
CA THR A 29 9.53 12.78 0.91
C THR A 29 9.45 11.41 0.25
N ASP A 30 8.92 10.41 0.94
CA ASP A 30 8.83 9.03 0.46
C ASP A 30 7.63 8.83 -0.48
N PHE A 31 6.57 9.62 -0.30
CA PHE A 31 5.36 9.55 -1.14
C PHE A 31 5.48 10.22 -2.51
N ARG A 32 6.62 10.85 -2.85
CA ARG A 32 6.79 11.63 -4.10
C ARG A 32 6.39 10.90 -5.37
N GLY A 33 6.59 9.59 -5.43
CA GLY A 33 6.28 8.78 -6.61
C GLY A 33 4.84 8.27 -6.65
N MET A 34 4.21 8.05 -5.49
CA MET A 34 2.89 7.41 -5.35
C MET A 34 1.85 8.31 -4.69
N ALA A 35 2.26 9.46 -4.21
CA ALA A 35 1.40 10.53 -3.67
C ALA A 35 0.30 10.00 -2.74
N LEU A 36 -0.93 10.48 -2.93
CA LEU A 36 -2.08 10.16 -2.10
C LEU A 36 -2.49 8.68 -2.14
N LEU A 37 -2.32 8.01 -3.29
CA LEU A 37 -2.67 6.59 -3.40
C LEU A 37 -1.79 5.72 -2.52
N GLY A 38 -0.47 5.97 -2.47
CA GLY A 38 0.44 5.23 -1.60
C GLY A 38 0.10 5.39 -0.13
N LEU A 39 -0.21 6.62 0.29
CA LEU A 39 -0.67 6.89 1.66
C LEU A 39 -2.00 6.18 1.95
N PHE A 40 -2.98 6.29 1.05
CA PHE A 40 -4.29 5.66 1.21
C PHE A 40 -4.17 4.14 1.36
N GLN A 41 -3.43 3.48 0.48
CA GLN A 41 -3.26 2.02 0.53
C GLN A 41 -2.55 1.58 1.81
N LEU A 42 -1.53 2.32 2.26
CA LEU A 42 -0.82 2.02 3.49
C LEU A 42 -1.75 2.15 4.71
N VAL A 43 -2.55 3.22 4.80
CA VAL A 43 -3.55 3.41 5.86
C VAL A 43 -4.63 2.36 5.78
N HIS A 44 -5.16 2.07 4.58
CA HIS A 44 -6.18 1.04 4.38
C HIS A 44 -5.70 -0.33 4.87
N PHE A 45 -4.50 -0.78 4.47
CA PHE A 45 -3.92 -2.03 4.93
C PHE A 45 -3.74 -2.06 6.44
N SER A 46 -3.20 -0.96 7.01
CA SER A 46 -2.89 -0.88 8.45
C SER A 46 -4.13 -0.90 9.34
N CYS A 47 -5.26 -0.39 8.85
CA CYS A 47 -6.47 -0.22 9.64
C CYS A 47 -7.59 -1.21 9.28
N SER A 48 -7.35 -2.11 8.30
CA SER A 48 -8.31 -3.12 7.87
C SER A 48 -8.14 -4.44 8.64
N ARG A 49 -8.70 -5.52 8.08
CA ARG A 49 -8.52 -6.91 8.56
C ARG A 49 -7.05 -7.33 8.72
N HIS A 50 -6.12 -6.61 8.09
CA HIS A 50 -4.69 -6.88 8.14
C HIS A 50 -3.94 -6.14 9.26
N SER A 51 -4.65 -5.50 10.19
CA SER A 51 -4.05 -4.74 11.30
C SER A 51 -3.09 -5.57 12.16
N ALA A 52 -3.38 -6.85 12.38
CA ALA A 52 -2.47 -7.75 13.09
C ALA A 52 -1.15 -7.99 12.33
N THR A 53 -1.22 -8.16 11.00
CA THR A 53 -0.05 -8.28 10.12
C THR A 53 0.74 -6.97 10.10
N THR A 54 0.06 -5.84 10.02
CA THR A 54 0.67 -4.51 10.12
C THR A 54 1.46 -4.37 11.42
N LEU A 55 0.85 -4.70 12.54
CA LEU A 55 1.49 -4.60 13.85
C LEU A 55 2.74 -5.49 13.92
N ARG A 56 2.65 -6.73 13.43
CA ARG A 56 3.75 -7.68 13.37
C ARG A 56 4.92 -7.19 12.51
N LEU A 57 4.63 -6.68 11.30
CA LEU A 57 5.65 -6.23 10.36
C LEU A 57 6.23 -4.84 10.68
N SER A 58 5.46 -3.95 11.30
CA SER A 58 5.90 -2.59 11.63
C SER A 58 6.63 -2.50 12.97
N GLN A 59 6.52 -3.51 13.83
CA GLN A 59 7.26 -3.52 15.10
C GLN A 59 8.69 -4.00 14.85
N ALA A 60 9.65 -3.08 14.92
CA ALA A 60 11.04 -3.48 15.06
C ALA A 60 11.21 -4.25 16.38
N PRO A 61 11.94 -5.39 16.41
CA PRO A 61 12.31 -6.03 17.66
C PRO A 61 13.01 -5.01 18.56
N LYS A 62 12.56 -4.88 19.80
CA LYS A 62 12.98 -3.78 20.66
C LYS A 62 14.43 -3.87 21.13
N GLU A 63 15.05 -5.05 21.12
CA GLU A 63 16.47 -5.25 21.50
C GLU A 63 16.96 -6.64 21.08
N GLY A 64 18.22 -6.75 20.66
CA GLY A 64 18.92 -8.02 20.41
C GLY A 64 19.80 -7.98 19.15
N PRO A 65 20.77 -8.91 19.04
CA PRO A 65 21.67 -8.99 17.88
C PRO A 65 20.96 -9.44 16.56
N GLU A 66 19.67 -9.77 16.64
CA GLU A 66 18.85 -10.22 15.52
C GLU A 66 17.72 -9.24 15.17
N VAL A 67 18.01 -7.94 15.16
CA VAL A 67 17.00 -6.93 14.78
C VAL A 67 16.74 -7.00 13.29
N LYS A 68 15.68 -7.71 12.93
CA LYS A 68 15.22 -7.84 11.54
C LYS A 68 14.19 -6.76 11.25
N PHE A 69 14.71 -5.62 10.86
CA PHE A 69 13.88 -4.47 10.53
C PHE A 69 13.24 -4.66 9.16
N PHE A 70 11.92 -4.85 9.13
CA PHE A 70 11.16 -4.77 7.88
C PHE A 70 10.82 -3.31 7.57
N PRO A 71 11.19 -2.76 6.40
CA PRO A 71 10.95 -1.36 6.07
C PRO A 71 9.48 -1.13 5.65
N PHE A 72 8.55 -1.28 6.61
CA PHE A 72 7.10 -1.37 6.40
C PHE A 72 6.54 -0.26 5.51
N ALA A 73 6.84 1.02 5.80
CA ALA A 73 6.31 2.14 5.04
C ALA A 73 6.88 2.18 3.60
N CYS A 74 8.19 2.02 3.45
CA CYS A 74 8.82 1.97 2.13
C CYS A 74 8.35 0.77 1.31
N ALA A 75 8.16 -0.39 1.95
CA ALA A 75 7.59 -1.57 1.31
C ALA A 75 6.19 -1.26 0.75
N GLY A 76 5.33 -0.65 1.55
CA GLY A 76 3.98 -0.28 1.12
C GLY A 76 3.99 0.66 -0.09
N ILE A 77 4.85 1.67 -0.09
CA ILE A 77 4.98 2.61 -1.22
C ILE A 77 5.47 1.88 -2.49
N GLN A 78 6.43 0.95 -2.36
CA GLN A 78 6.91 0.17 -3.49
C GLN A 78 5.85 -0.81 -4.02
N ILE A 79 5.03 -1.39 -3.14
CA ILE A 79 3.89 -2.22 -3.54
C ILE A 79 2.87 -1.40 -4.32
N THR A 80 2.57 -0.17 -3.92
CA THR A 80 1.70 0.74 -4.70
C THR A 80 2.23 0.92 -6.12
N HIS A 81 3.54 1.14 -6.27
CA HIS A 81 4.18 1.24 -7.58
C HIS A 81 4.01 -0.06 -8.39
N LEU A 82 4.24 -1.20 -7.78
CA LEU A 82 4.09 -2.51 -8.44
C LEU A 82 2.64 -2.73 -8.89
N VAL A 83 1.65 -2.50 -8.03
CA VAL A 83 0.23 -2.64 -8.36
C VAL A 83 -0.17 -1.79 -9.55
N LEU A 84 0.25 -0.51 -9.59
CA LEU A 84 -0.01 0.38 -10.72
C LEU A 84 0.71 -0.09 -12.00
N THR A 85 1.90 -0.65 -11.87
CA THR A 85 2.64 -1.20 -13.01
C THR A 85 1.92 -2.42 -13.59
N LEU A 86 1.49 -3.37 -12.74
CA LEU A 86 0.72 -4.54 -13.15
C LEU A 86 -0.61 -4.15 -13.81
N ALA A 87 -1.28 -3.12 -13.29
CA ALA A 87 -2.50 -2.60 -13.89
C ALA A 87 -2.25 -1.98 -15.28
N ARG A 88 -1.20 -1.18 -15.45
CA ARG A 88 -0.80 -0.60 -16.74
C ARG A 88 -0.41 -1.65 -17.77
N GLU A 89 0.21 -2.72 -17.35
CA GLU A 89 0.56 -3.88 -18.17
C GLU A 89 -0.65 -4.79 -18.46
N ARG A 90 -1.84 -4.43 -17.99
CA ARG A 90 -3.10 -5.18 -18.14
C ARG A 90 -3.08 -6.59 -17.52
N LEU A 91 -2.15 -6.86 -16.63
CA LEU A 91 -2.06 -8.15 -15.93
C LEU A 91 -3.15 -8.32 -14.86
N LEU A 92 -3.87 -7.25 -14.50
CA LEU A 92 -5.00 -7.29 -13.56
C LEU A 92 -6.37 -7.28 -14.27
N GLY A 93 -6.40 -7.38 -15.60
CA GLY A 93 -7.65 -7.26 -16.41
C GLY A 93 -8.71 -8.30 -16.08
N PHE A 94 -8.31 -9.54 -15.78
CA PHE A 94 -9.22 -10.61 -15.38
C PHE A 94 -9.86 -10.37 -13.99
N VAL A 95 -9.13 -9.73 -13.09
CA VAL A 95 -9.64 -9.41 -11.74
C VAL A 95 -10.78 -8.38 -11.83
N VAL A 96 -10.69 -7.44 -12.79
CA VAL A 96 -11.74 -6.44 -13.05
C VAL A 96 -12.98 -7.08 -13.69
N GLY A 97 -12.80 -8.10 -14.55
CA GLY A 97 -13.89 -8.76 -15.29
C GLY A 97 -14.78 -9.69 -14.46
N GLN A 98 -14.32 -10.16 -13.31
CA GLN A 98 -15.04 -11.13 -12.48
C GLN A 98 -16.08 -10.53 -11.52
N GLY A 99 -16.39 -9.23 -11.66
CA GLY A 99 -17.35 -8.54 -10.80
C GLY A 99 -17.02 -8.79 -9.33
N HIS A 100 -16.17 -7.99 -8.74
CA HIS A 100 -15.83 -8.14 -7.33
C HIS A 100 -17.08 -8.19 -6.49
N ARG A 101 -17.46 -9.40 -6.09
CA ARG A 101 -18.15 -9.52 -4.83
C ARG A 101 -17.12 -9.10 -3.81
N HIS A 102 -17.26 -7.89 -3.26
CA HIS A 102 -16.52 -7.49 -2.10
C HIS A 102 -16.42 -8.70 -1.16
N PRO A 103 -15.21 -9.17 -0.83
CA PRO A 103 -15.13 -10.09 0.28
C PRO A 103 -15.88 -9.37 1.41
N PRO A 104 -16.75 -10.05 2.14
CA PRO A 104 -17.51 -9.40 3.17
C PRO A 104 -16.53 -8.78 4.17
N TRP A 105 -16.29 -7.48 4.08
CA TRP A 105 -15.58 -6.68 5.06
C TRP A 105 -16.31 -6.65 6.41
N SER A 106 -17.28 -7.51 6.57
CA SER A 106 -18.39 -7.43 7.49
C SER A 106 -18.22 -8.20 8.79
N ASP A 107 -17.01 -8.42 9.28
CA ASP A 107 -16.88 -8.84 10.67
C ASP A 107 -16.90 -7.68 11.69
N GLY A 108 -17.36 -6.52 11.26
CA GLY A 108 -17.71 -5.39 12.14
C GLY A 108 -16.53 -4.71 12.85
N LYS A 109 -15.29 -5.09 12.55
CA LYS A 109 -14.07 -4.61 13.22
C LYS A 109 -13.24 -3.64 12.39
N GLU A 110 -13.82 -3.05 11.38
CA GLU A 110 -13.13 -2.03 10.61
C GLU A 110 -12.84 -0.81 11.51
N HIS A 111 -11.58 -0.48 11.65
CA HIS A 111 -11.19 0.70 12.41
C HIS A 111 -11.81 1.96 11.80
N GLN A 112 -12.29 2.90 12.64
CA GLN A 112 -12.87 4.17 12.19
C GLN A 112 -11.94 4.89 11.19
N MET A 113 -10.63 4.84 11.42
CA MET A 113 -9.62 5.43 10.53
C MET A 113 -9.63 4.84 9.11
N ALA A 114 -9.88 3.53 8.93
CA ALA A 114 -10.02 2.93 7.60
C ALA A 114 -11.26 3.46 6.88
N ARG A 115 -12.38 3.57 7.58
CA ARG A 115 -13.62 4.16 7.04
C ARG A 115 -13.43 5.63 6.66
N ASP A 116 -12.76 6.40 7.50
CA ASP A 116 -12.47 7.81 7.24
C ASP A 116 -11.54 7.97 6.03
N ALA A 117 -10.52 7.12 5.89
CA ALA A 117 -9.62 7.10 4.73
C ALA A 117 -10.38 6.75 3.44
N GLN A 118 -11.25 5.74 3.47
CA GLN A 118 -12.09 5.37 2.33
C GLN A 118 -13.06 6.50 1.95
N ALA A 119 -13.73 7.12 2.93
CA ALA A 119 -14.62 8.25 2.70
C ALA A 119 -13.89 9.44 2.09
N HIS A 120 -12.68 9.72 2.56
CA HIS A 120 -11.83 10.78 2.01
C HIS A 120 -11.44 10.48 0.56
N MET A 121 -10.96 9.28 0.24
CA MET A 121 -10.63 8.89 -1.13
C MET A 121 -11.83 8.89 -2.05
N LYS A 122 -13.00 8.43 -1.59
CA LYS A 122 -14.24 8.54 -2.37
C LYS A 122 -14.59 10.00 -2.67
N THR A 123 -14.38 10.91 -1.72
CA THR A 123 -14.56 12.35 -1.93
C THR A 123 -13.58 12.87 -2.99
N VAL A 124 -12.31 12.46 -2.96
CA VAL A 124 -11.31 12.84 -3.97
C VAL A 124 -11.73 12.36 -5.36
N VAL A 125 -12.16 11.10 -5.51
CA VAL A 125 -12.65 10.56 -6.77
C VAL A 125 -13.85 11.35 -7.30
N ASN A 126 -14.80 11.70 -6.42
CA ASN A 126 -15.98 12.49 -6.78
C ASN A 126 -15.64 13.92 -7.22
N GLN A 127 -14.52 14.47 -6.76
CA GLN A 127 -14.03 15.81 -7.11
C GLN A 127 -13.10 15.83 -8.33
N MET A 128 -12.75 14.66 -8.92
CA MET A 128 -11.88 14.61 -10.08
C MET A 128 -12.48 15.39 -11.25
N LYS A 129 -11.72 16.38 -11.74
CA LYS A 129 -12.10 17.16 -12.91
C LYS A 129 -12.02 16.30 -14.15
N GLY A 130 -13.04 16.38 -15.01
CA GLY A 130 -13.11 15.63 -16.27
C GLY A 130 -13.91 14.32 -16.18
N VAL A 131 -14.28 13.87 -15.00
CA VAL A 131 -15.20 12.74 -14.81
C VAL A 131 -16.55 13.32 -14.41
N GLN A 132 -17.45 13.45 -15.36
CA GLN A 132 -18.77 14.08 -15.13
C GLN A 132 -19.87 13.06 -14.86
N ASP A 133 -19.75 11.85 -15.43
CA ASP A 133 -20.73 10.78 -15.23
C ASP A 133 -20.57 10.13 -13.85
N SER A 134 -21.68 9.88 -13.17
CA SER A 134 -21.71 9.15 -11.90
C SER A 134 -21.24 7.70 -12.07
N ASN A 135 -21.57 7.06 -13.19
CA ASN A 135 -21.17 5.69 -13.49
C ASN A 135 -19.64 5.57 -13.65
N ASP A 136 -19.00 6.57 -14.28
CA ASP A 136 -17.53 6.58 -14.41
C ASP A 136 -16.84 6.74 -13.06
N LYS A 137 -17.44 7.53 -12.15
CA LYS A 137 -16.91 7.69 -10.78
C LYS A 137 -17.02 6.42 -9.96
N ASP A 138 -18.13 5.70 -10.08
CA ASP A 138 -18.32 4.41 -9.41
C ASP A 138 -17.34 3.37 -9.96
N LEU A 139 -17.13 3.31 -11.26
CA LEU A 139 -16.13 2.42 -11.88
C LEU A 139 -14.70 2.72 -11.41
N ILE A 140 -14.34 4.01 -11.30
CA ILE A 140 -13.04 4.41 -10.77
C ILE A 140 -12.92 3.98 -9.30
N TRP A 141 -13.98 4.15 -8.51
CA TRP A 141 -13.99 3.75 -7.11
C TRP A 141 -13.83 2.24 -6.94
N ASP A 142 -14.55 1.44 -7.71
CA ASP A 142 -14.43 -0.01 -7.72
C ASP A 142 -13.02 -0.45 -8.12
N SER A 143 -12.41 0.25 -9.08
CA SER A 143 -11.01 0.02 -9.45
C SER A 143 -10.03 0.32 -8.30
N VAL A 144 -10.26 1.37 -7.53
CA VAL A 144 -9.44 1.69 -6.35
C VAL A 144 -9.56 0.60 -5.29
N LEU A 145 -10.77 0.10 -5.04
CA LEU A 145 -10.98 -0.98 -4.08
C LEU A 145 -10.28 -2.26 -4.52
N LEU A 146 -10.38 -2.61 -5.81
CA LEU A 146 -9.67 -3.74 -6.37
C LEU A 146 -8.15 -3.62 -6.19
N LEU A 147 -7.58 -2.45 -6.52
CA LEU A 147 -6.15 -2.22 -6.35
C LEU A 147 -5.72 -2.35 -4.88
N ASN A 148 -6.59 -2.03 -3.92
CA ASN A 148 -6.34 -2.23 -2.50
C ASN A 148 -6.31 -3.71 -2.11
N ASP A 149 -7.16 -4.54 -2.70
CA ASP A 149 -7.15 -5.98 -2.44
C ASP A 149 -5.86 -6.60 -2.98
N VAL A 150 -5.48 -6.29 -4.23
CA VAL A 150 -4.21 -6.73 -4.83
C VAL A 150 -3.01 -6.24 -4.00
N TYR A 151 -3.03 -4.98 -3.57
CA TYR A 151 -2.02 -4.40 -2.70
C TYR A 151 -1.86 -5.22 -1.41
N SER A 152 -2.97 -5.55 -0.78
CA SER A 152 -2.97 -6.28 0.50
C SER A 152 -2.41 -7.68 0.36
N GLU A 153 -2.76 -8.41 -0.70
CA GLU A 153 -2.22 -9.74 -0.97
C GLU A 153 -0.71 -9.70 -1.25
N ILE A 154 -0.25 -8.72 -2.03
CA ILE A 154 1.18 -8.53 -2.29
C ILE A 154 1.93 -8.20 -1.00
N PHE A 155 1.34 -7.37 -0.13
CA PHE A 155 1.96 -7.01 1.14
C PHE A 155 2.14 -8.22 2.07
N ILE A 156 1.11 -9.07 2.14
CA ILE A 156 1.16 -10.32 2.91
C ILE A 156 2.25 -11.24 2.37
N LEU A 157 2.26 -11.50 1.05
CA LEU A 157 3.26 -12.34 0.40
C LEU A 157 4.68 -11.83 0.62
N LEU A 158 4.88 -10.51 0.57
CA LEU A 158 6.19 -9.91 0.82
C LEU A 158 6.62 -10.08 2.28
N GLY A 159 5.69 -9.89 3.22
CA GLY A 159 5.95 -10.11 4.65
C GLY A 159 6.31 -11.56 4.96
N GLU A 160 5.59 -12.52 4.40
CA GLU A 160 5.86 -13.94 4.53
C GLU A 160 7.22 -14.34 3.93
N GLU A 161 7.54 -13.82 2.74
CA GLU A 161 8.83 -14.11 2.09
C GLU A 161 9.99 -13.49 2.88
N TRP A 162 9.80 -12.27 3.44
CA TRP A 162 10.77 -11.63 4.32
C TRP A 162 11.06 -12.47 5.57
N GLU A 163 10.02 -12.92 6.25
CA GLU A 163 10.16 -13.75 7.44
C GLU A 163 10.82 -15.11 7.14
N LYS A 164 10.45 -15.72 6.02
CA LYS A 164 11.02 -16.99 5.55
C LYS A 164 12.50 -16.89 5.21
N GLU A 165 12.90 -15.84 4.48
CA GLU A 165 14.30 -15.60 4.10
C GLU A 165 15.14 -15.20 5.31
N ASN A 166 14.51 -14.66 6.34
CA ASN A 166 15.17 -14.28 7.58
C ASN A 166 16.44 -13.42 7.35
N PRO A 167 16.35 -12.31 6.60
CA PRO A 167 17.51 -11.60 6.10
C PRO A 167 18.34 -10.96 7.23
N PRO A 168 19.66 -10.81 7.04
CA PRO A 168 20.52 -10.22 8.06
C PRO A 168 20.27 -8.74 8.27
N ASP A 169 19.83 -8.03 7.23
CA ASP A 169 19.63 -6.57 7.25
C ASP A 169 18.61 -6.09 6.20
N VAL A 170 18.32 -4.80 6.24
CA VAL A 170 17.38 -4.14 5.34
C VAL A 170 17.87 -4.07 3.88
N MET A 171 19.17 -4.24 3.63
CA MET A 171 19.72 -4.21 2.25
C MET A 171 19.24 -5.40 1.43
N SER A 172 18.82 -6.47 2.10
CA SER A 172 18.21 -7.65 1.47
C SER A 172 16.81 -7.39 0.91
N PHE A 173 16.21 -6.22 1.22
CA PHE A 173 14.84 -5.90 0.82
C PHE A 173 14.67 -5.92 -0.71
N GLY A 174 15.55 -5.27 -1.45
CA GLY A 174 15.45 -5.19 -2.91
C GLY A 174 15.43 -6.57 -3.60
N PRO A 175 16.37 -7.46 -3.33
CA PRO A 175 16.35 -8.84 -3.84
C PRO A 175 15.09 -9.63 -3.47
N ILE A 176 14.62 -9.54 -2.23
CA ILE A 176 13.40 -10.24 -1.76
C ILE A 176 12.17 -9.67 -2.46
N PHE A 177 12.05 -8.34 -2.54
CA PHE A 177 10.96 -7.69 -3.27
C PHE A 177 10.91 -8.13 -4.73
N LYS A 178 12.07 -8.17 -5.40
CA LYS A 178 12.16 -8.63 -6.79
C LYS A 178 11.74 -10.09 -6.97
N LYS A 179 12.08 -10.95 -6.04
CA LYS A 179 11.66 -12.37 -6.03
C LYS A 179 10.13 -12.48 -5.95
N VAL A 180 9.50 -11.70 -5.05
CA VAL A 180 8.05 -11.66 -4.90
C VAL A 180 7.38 -11.09 -6.15
N GLU A 181 7.90 -10.01 -6.74
CA GLU A 181 7.41 -9.44 -7.99
C GLU A 181 7.40 -10.48 -9.12
N LEU A 182 8.50 -11.22 -9.31
CA LEU A 182 8.59 -12.24 -10.35
C LEU A 182 7.59 -13.38 -10.15
N LYS A 183 7.38 -13.80 -8.90
CA LYS A 183 6.39 -14.82 -8.53
C LYS A 183 4.97 -14.37 -8.88
N ILE A 184 4.62 -13.14 -8.53
CA ILE A 184 3.31 -12.56 -8.82
C ILE A 184 3.10 -12.45 -10.33
N ARG A 185 4.07 -11.93 -11.07
CA ARG A 185 3.98 -11.81 -12.53
C ARG A 185 3.77 -13.17 -13.20
N ALA A 186 4.48 -14.21 -12.77
CA ALA A 186 4.31 -15.56 -13.30
C ALA A 186 2.90 -16.11 -13.03
N GLN A 187 2.36 -15.90 -11.83
CA GLN A 187 1.01 -16.33 -11.48
C GLN A 187 -0.06 -15.61 -12.32
N LEU A 188 0.06 -14.28 -12.46
CA LEU A 188 -0.89 -13.47 -13.23
C LEU A 188 -0.85 -13.81 -14.72
N SER A 189 0.35 -14.02 -15.30
CA SER A 189 0.48 -14.42 -16.71
C SER A 189 -0.13 -15.79 -16.99
N ALA A 190 0.02 -16.76 -16.09
CA ALA A 190 -0.59 -18.07 -16.22
C ALA A 190 -2.12 -18.01 -16.24
N VAL A 191 -2.74 -17.10 -15.47
CA VAL A 191 -4.20 -16.91 -15.44
C VAL A 191 -4.67 -16.29 -16.77
N VAL A 192 -3.99 -15.26 -17.26
CA VAL A 192 -4.32 -14.59 -18.55
C VAL A 192 -4.27 -15.58 -19.72
N GLU A 193 -3.29 -16.49 -19.74
CA GLU A 193 -3.17 -17.51 -20.79
C GLU A 193 -4.30 -18.56 -20.73
N HIS A 194 -4.83 -18.85 -19.55
CA HIS A 194 -5.94 -19.80 -19.38
C HIS A 194 -7.30 -19.23 -19.80
N GLU A 195 -7.53 -17.96 -19.63
CA GLU A 195 -8.79 -17.30 -19.99
C GLU A 195 -8.85 -16.86 -21.48
N GLY A 196 -7.71 -16.81 -22.16
CA GLY A 196 -7.64 -16.49 -23.60
C GLY A 196 -7.90 -17.68 -24.53
N LYS A 197 -8.22 -18.86 -23.97
CA LYS A 197 -8.56 -20.09 -24.71
C LYS A 197 -10.05 -20.45 -24.54
#